data_0530ee21021768b0de14c284cff9a461
#
_entry.id   0530ee21021768b0de14c284cff9a461
#
_cell.length_a   1.000
_cell.length_b   1.000
_cell.length_c   1.000
_cell.angle_alpha   90.00
_cell.angle_beta   90.00
_cell.angle_gamma   90.00
#
_symmetry.space_group_name_H-M   'P 1'
#
loop_
_entity.id
_entity.type
_entity.pdbx_description
1 polymer ?
#
loop_
_entity_poly.entity_id
_entity_poly.type
_entity_poly.pdbx_seq_one_letter_code
_entity_poly.pdbx_strand_id
1 'polypeptide(L)'
;NEVLKAAGTKWNFLNFFPGLVGGHCIGVDPYYLAFKSEELGYTPEMILAGRRINDSMPTFIVSQIVKQLMKQNKNSQNASALILGATFKENCPDLRNSKVVDVYKELDEFGFNVDIYDPEADPEVFVKEYGFEKLGKLTNKQYDVVILAVSHTCFKAINPKELLVEEGVVFDVKGFYQDPDFLYL
;
A
#
# COMPACT_ATOMS: atom_id res chain seq x y z
N ASN A 1 -15.72 -4.31 -0.34
CA ASN A 1 -15.99 -4.78 1.06
C ASN A 1 -17.38 -5.41 1.23
N GLU A 2 -18.45 -4.88 0.65
CA GLU A 2 -19.82 -5.43 0.78
C GLU A 2 -19.92 -6.85 0.21
N VAL A 3 -19.34 -7.07 -0.97
CA VAL A 3 -19.31 -8.41 -1.62
C VAL A 3 -18.56 -9.42 -0.75
N LEU A 4 -17.42 -9.02 -0.17
CA LEU A 4 -16.63 -9.90 0.72
C LEU A 4 -17.34 -10.17 2.04
N LYS A 5 -18.05 -9.19 2.61
CA LYS A 5 -18.90 -9.40 3.79
C LYS A 5 -20.04 -10.38 3.48
N ALA A 6 -20.70 -10.22 2.35
CA ALA A 6 -21.76 -11.13 1.93
C ALA A 6 -21.22 -12.56 1.68
N ALA A 7 -20.10 -12.69 0.97
CA ALA A 7 -19.46 -13.99 0.73
C ALA A 7 -18.99 -14.64 2.03
N GLY A 8 -18.49 -13.85 2.99
CA GLY A 8 -18.02 -14.30 4.30
C GLY A 8 -19.10 -14.88 5.20
N THR A 9 -20.39 -14.74 4.87
CA THR A 9 -21.48 -15.42 5.58
C THR A 9 -21.52 -16.93 5.31
N LYS A 10 -20.81 -17.39 4.26
CA LYS A 10 -20.74 -18.81 3.92
C LYS A 10 -19.64 -19.50 4.72
N TRP A 11 -19.94 -20.61 5.34
CA TRP A 11 -19.04 -21.33 6.28
C TRP A 11 -17.69 -21.77 5.72
N ASN A 12 -17.60 -21.97 4.40
CA ASN A 12 -16.36 -22.41 3.71
C ASN A 12 -15.69 -21.29 2.90
N PHE A 13 -16.11 -20.04 3.09
CA PHE A 13 -15.46 -18.89 2.46
C PHE A 13 -14.18 -18.52 3.22
N LEU A 14 -13.09 -18.40 2.49
CA LEU A 14 -11.83 -17.92 3.06
C LEU A 14 -11.80 -16.39 2.98
N ASN A 15 -11.72 -15.75 4.15
CA ASN A 15 -11.73 -14.30 4.27
C ASN A 15 -10.40 -13.68 3.83
N PHE A 16 -10.21 -13.55 2.51
CA PHE A 16 -9.14 -12.76 1.92
C PHE A 16 -9.67 -11.39 1.51
N PHE A 17 -8.92 -10.36 1.84
CA PHE A 17 -9.24 -8.98 1.50
C PHE A 17 -8.18 -8.39 0.55
N PRO A 18 -8.56 -7.45 -0.34
CA PRO A 18 -7.61 -6.72 -1.16
C PRO A 18 -6.52 -6.04 -0.32
N GLY A 19 -5.33 -5.90 -0.88
CA GLY A 19 -4.20 -5.25 -0.22
C GLY A 19 -2.93 -5.38 -1.06
N LEU A 20 -1.85 -4.85 -0.52
CA LEU A 20 -0.52 -5.00 -1.10
C LEU A 20 0.11 -6.29 -0.57
N VAL A 21 0.33 -7.26 -1.44
CA VAL A 21 0.91 -8.56 -1.07
C VAL A 21 2.41 -8.53 -1.27
N GLY A 22 3.15 -8.65 -0.18
CA GLY A 22 4.60 -8.71 -0.13
C GLY A 22 5.11 -9.91 0.69
N GLY A 23 6.32 -9.77 1.23
CA GLY A 23 6.97 -10.78 2.05
C GLY A 23 7.82 -11.77 1.27
N HIS A 24 8.50 -12.66 1.99
CA HIS A 24 9.54 -13.53 1.45
C HIS A 24 9.05 -14.85 0.86
N CYS A 25 7.81 -15.27 1.16
CA CYS A 25 7.22 -16.50 0.60
C CYS A 25 6.15 -16.17 -0.44
N ILE A 26 5.02 -15.60 -0.03
CA ILE A 26 3.87 -15.38 -0.93
C ILE A 26 4.21 -14.43 -2.09
N GLY A 27 5.11 -13.47 -1.85
CA GLY A 27 5.62 -12.57 -2.88
C GLY A 27 6.63 -13.20 -3.86
N VAL A 28 7.26 -14.35 -3.51
CA VAL A 28 8.43 -14.89 -4.20
C VAL A 28 8.23 -16.33 -4.70
N ASP A 29 7.75 -17.26 -3.86
CA ASP A 29 7.69 -18.69 -4.20
C ASP A 29 6.86 -19.00 -5.45
N PRO A 30 5.75 -18.30 -5.75
CA PRO A 30 5.04 -18.52 -6.99
C PRO A 30 5.87 -18.27 -8.26
N TYR A 31 6.86 -17.36 -8.20
CA TYR A 31 7.76 -17.13 -9.33
C TYR A 31 8.74 -18.29 -9.54
N TYR A 32 9.24 -18.90 -8.46
CA TYR A 32 10.07 -20.12 -8.58
C TYR A 32 9.29 -21.25 -9.23
N LEU A 33 8.03 -21.44 -8.84
CA LEU A 33 7.17 -22.44 -9.45
C LEU A 33 6.87 -22.12 -10.91
N ALA A 34 6.61 -20.86 -11.24
CA ALA A 34 6.38 -20.43 -12.60
C ALA A 34 7.61 -20.66 -13.49
N PHE A 35 8.79 -20.26 -13.01
CA PHE A 35 10.06 -20.48 -13.70
C PHE A 35 10.29 -21.99 -13.99
N LYS A 36 10.10 -22.84 -12.97
CA LYS A 36 10.26 -24.30 -13.14
C LYS A 36 9.24 -24.90 -14.11
N SER A 37 8.02 -24.40 -14.11
CA SER A 37 6.99 -24.83 -15.06
C SER A 37 7.36 -24.49 -16.50
N GLU A 38 7.88 -23.29 -16.72
CA GLU A 38 8.32 -22.82 -18.05
C GLU A 38 9.51 -23.62 -18.56
N GLU A 39 10.49 -23.97 -17.70
CA GLU A 39 11.58 -24.88 -18.07
C GLU A 39 11.09 -26.25 -18.56
N LEU A 40 9.95 -26.70 -18.06
CA LEU A 40 9.31 -27.97 -18.45
C LEU A 40 8.34 -27.81 -19.63
N GLY A 41 8.29 -26.62 -20.25
CA GLY A 41 7.44 -26.31 -21.41
C GLY A 41 5.98 -26.01 -21.07
N TYR A 42 5.65 -25.71 -19.81
CA TYR A 42 4.30 -25.34 -19.38
C TYR A 42 4.25 -23.90 -18.87
N THR A 43 3.42 -23.04 -19.46
CA THR A 43 3.20 -21.67 -18.99
C THR A 43 2.10 -21.62 -17.94
N PRO A 44 2.42 -21.29 -16.67
CA PRO A 44 1.46 -21.28 -15.57
C PRO A 44 0.65 -19.97 -15.53
N GLU A 45 -0.26 -19.78 -16.48
CA GLU A 45 -0.99 -18.52 -16.72
C GLU A 45 -1.73 -18.01 -15.47
N MET A 46 -2.36 -18.89 -14.70
CA MET A 46 -3.09 -18.50 -13.48
C MET A 46 -2.18 -17.86 -12.43
N ILE A 47 -1.01 -18.45 -12.20
CA ILE A 47 -0.03 -17.93 -11.25
C ILE A 47 0.49 -16.57 -11.74
N LEU A 48 0.88 -16.51 -13.01
CA LEU A 48 1.40 -15.28 -13.62
C LEU A 48 0.34 -14.16 -13.67
N ALA A 49 -0.92 -14.49 -13.93
CA ALA A 49 -2.01 -13.52 -13.90
C ALA A 49 -2.20 -12.91 -12.49
N GLY A 50 -2.22 -13.75 -11.45
CA GLY A 50 -2.30 -13.27 -10.06
C GLY A 50 -1.12 -12.38 -9.68
N ARG A 51 0.09 -12.71 -10.14
CA ARG A 51 1.28 -11.89 -9.90
C ARG A 51 1.20 -10.53 -10.60
N ARG A 52 0.83 -10.51 -11.88
CA ARG A 52 0.64 -9.25 -12.63
C ARG A 52 -0.35 -8.31 -11.95
N ILE A 53 -1.46 -8.83 -11.42
CA ILE A 53 -2.43 -8.01 -10.69
C ILE A 53 -1.78 -7.38 -9.46
N ASN A 54 -1.12 -8.20 -8.62
CA ASN A 54 -0.47 -7.68 -7.42
C ASN A 54 0.62 -6.64 -7.76
N ASP A 55 1.42 -6.90 -8.79
CA ASP A 55 2.50 -6.02 -9.21
C ASP A 55 2.00 -4.70 -9.81
N SER A 56 0.78 -4.67 -10.35
CA SER A 56 0.15 -3.45 -10.86
C SER A 56 -0.57 -2.62 -9.79
N MET A 57 -0.72 -3.12 -8.56
CA MET A 57 -1.45 -2.40 -7.50
C MET A 57 -0.83 -1.04 -7.12
N PRO A 58 0.49 -0.88 -6.99
CA PRO A 58 1.08 0.42 -6.73
C PRO A 58 0.68 1.48 -7.75
N THR A 59 0.84 1.19 -9.03
CA THR A 59 0.44 2.08 -10.14
C THR A 59 -1.07 2.37 -10.13
N PHE A 60 -1.90 1.36 -9.81
CA PHE A 60 -3.34 1.57 -9.68
C PHE A 60 -3.66 2.56 -8.55
N ILE A 61 -3.09 2.37 -7.35
CA ILE A 61 -3.32 3.24 -6.18
C ILE A 61 -2.95 4.69 -6.53
N VAL A 62 -1.73 4.90 -7.02
CA VAL A 62 -1.24 6.24 -7.34
C VAL A 62 -2.07 6.87 -8.46
N SER A 63 -2.46 6.11 -9.48
CA SER A 63 -3.34 6.63 -10.55
C SER A 63 -4.70 7.08 -10.04
N GLN A 64 -5.29 6.40 -9.04
CA GLN A 64 -6.56 6.83 -8.43
C GLN A 64 -6.38 8.12 -7.62
N ILE A 65 -5.27 8.23 -6.87
CA ILE A 65 -4.92 9.44 -6.12
C ILE A 65 -4.76 10.64 -7.07
N VAL A 66 -3.96 10.49 -8.11
CA VAL A 66 -3.73 11.54 -9.12
C VAL A 66 -5.04 11.97 -9.78
N LYS A 67 -5.89 11.01 -10.19
CA LYS A 67 -7.22 11.32 -10.75
C LYS A 67 -8.09 12.11 -9.78
N GLN A 68 -8.01 11.80 -8.48
CA GLN A 68 -8.80 12.53 -7.47
C GLN A 68 -8.27 13.96 -7.28
N LEU A 69 -6.95 14.16 -7.21
CA LEU A 69 -6.34 15.49 -7.15
C LEU A 69 -6.70 16.32 -8.39
N MET A 70 -6.66 15.71 -9.58
CA MET A 70 -7.06 16.41 -10.83
C MET A 70 -8.54 16.86 -10.80
N LYS A 71 -9.45 16.05 -10.24
CA LYS A 71 -10.86 16.46 -10.08
C LYS A 71 -11.02 17.66 -9.14
N GLN A 72 -10.09 17.84 -8.20
CA GLN A 72 -10.03 18.97 -7.28
C GLN A 72 -9.21 20.15 -7.84
N ASN A 73 -8.80 20.10 -9.11
CA ASN A 73 -7.91 21.07 -9.75
C ASN A 73 -6.55 21.24 -9.04
N LYS A 74 -6.09 20.19 -8.35
CA LYS A 74 -4.75 20.11 -7.71
C LYS A 74 -3.77 19.41 -8.62
N ASN A 75 -2.49 19.86 -8.61
CA ASN A 75 -1.41 19.22 -9.34
C ASN A 75 -0.71 18.18 -8.42
N SER A 76 -0.28 17.05 -8.98
CA SER A 76 0.55 16.08 -8.27
C SER A 76 1.99 16.58 -8.07
N GLN A 77 2.48 17.41 -8.99
CA GLN A 77 3.85 17.91 -8.93
C GLN A 77 4.06 18.78 -7.69
N ASN A 78 5.01 18.38 -6.84
CA ASN A 78 5.31 18.96 -5.53
C ASN A 78 4.19 18.80 -4.47
N ALA A 79 3.12 18.05 -4.76
CA ALA A 79 2.15 17.69 -3.73
C ALA A 79 2.83 16.82 -2.65
N SER A 80 2.42 17.01 -1.40
CA SER A 80 2.96 16.25 -0.27
C SER A 80 2.14 14.98 0.00
N ALA A 81 2.82 13.85 0.16
CA ALA A 81 2.19 12.59 0.50
C ALA A 81 2.77 11.99 1.76
N LEU A 82 1.92 11.41 2.61
CA LEU A 82 2.32 10.61 3.76
C LEU A 82 1.87 9.17 3.57
N ILE A 83 2.79 8.23 3.64
CA ILE A 83 2.48 6.81 3.67
C ILE A 83 2.54 6.32 5.14
N LEU A 84 1.44 5.74 5.61
CA LEU A 84 1.32 5.10 6.91
C LEU A 84 1.51 3.58 6.76
N GLY A 85 2.60 3.08 7.35
CA GLY A 85 3.02 1.68 7.26
C GLY A 85 3.91 1.40 6.05
N ALA A 86 5.01 0.67 6.28
CA ALA A 86 6.01 0.31 5.27
C ALA A 86 6.34 -1.18 5.28
N THR A 87 6.00 -1.90 6.35
CA THR A 87 6.22 -3.34 6.47
C THR A 87 5.31 -4.13 5.52
N PHE A 88 5.65 -5.39 5.23
CA PHE A 88 4.86 -6.16 4.27
C PHE A 88 3.49 -6.60 4.80
N LYS A 89 3.29 -6.56 6.12
CA LYS A 89 2.00 -6.85 6.78
C LYS A 89 1.89 -6.15 8.13
N GLU A 90 0.66 -6.07 8.64
CA GLU A 90 0.33 -5.45 9.92
C GLU A 90 1.02 -6.08 11.13
N ASN A 91 1.44 -5.23 12.08
CA ASN A 91 2.02 -5.59 13.37
C ASN A 91 3.23 -6.54 13.25
N CYS A 92 4.07 -6.31 12.27
CA CYS A 92 5.26 -7.10 11.99
C CYS A 92 6.39 -6.17 11.55
N PRO A 93 7.62 -6.29 12.08
CA PRO A 93 8.75 -5.40 11.74
C PRO A 93 9.44 -5.73 10.40
N ASP A 94 8.95 -6.74 9.67
CA ASP A 94 9.62 -7.24 8.47
C ASP A 94 9.30 -6.37 7.24
N LEU A 95 10.36 -5.84 6.63
CA LEU A 95 10.33 -4.94 5.47
C LEU A 95 10.55 -5.66 4.13
N ARG A 96 10.95 -6.93 4.14
CA ARG A 96 11.35 -7.66 2.93
C ARG A 96 10.23 -7.74 1.90
N ASN A 97 10.55 -7.33 0.67
CA ASN A 97 9.64 -7.35 -0.47
C ASN A 97 8.29 -6.65 -0.18
N SER A 98 8.29 -5.60 0.65
CA SER A 98 7.09 -4.80 0.85
C SER A 98 6.73 -4.03 -0.41
N LYS A 99 5.49 -4.19 -0.89
CA LYS A 99 4.96 -3.46 -2.05
C LYS A 99 4.73 -1.96 -1.77
N VAL A 100 4.86 -1.53 -0.53
CA VAL A 100 4.75 -0.11 -0.15
C VAL A 100 5.86 0.72 -0.80
N VAL A 101 7.06 0.13 -0.95
CA VAL A 101 8.17 0.81 -1.64
C VAL A 101 7.87 1.07 -3.10
N ASP A 102 7.13 0.19 -3.75
CA ASP A 102 6.71 0.41 -5.13
C ASP A 102 5.68 1.55 -5.20
N VAL A 103 4.80 1.70 -4.19
CA VAL A 103 3.91 2.87 -4.09
C VAL A 103 4.70 4.15 -3.89
N TYR A 104 5.73 4.13 -3.03
CA TYR A 104 6.62 5.26 -2.83
C TYR A 104 7.30 5.69 -4.14
N LYS A 105 7.90 4.74 -4.88
CA LYS A 105 8.57 5.01 -6.17
C LYS A 105 7.61 5.60 -7.20
N GLU A 106 6.43 5.03 -7.32
CA GLU A 106 5.40 5.51 -8.25
C GLU A 106 4.97 6.95 -7.90
N LEU A 107 4.81 7.29 -6.61
CA LEU A 107 4.51 8.66 -6.18
C LEU A 107 5.67 9.62 -6.52
N ASP A 108 6.91 9.20 -6.29
CA ASP A 108 8.11 9.97 -6.61
C ASP A 108 8.20 10.27 -8.11
N GLU A 109 7.91 9.28 -8.98
CA GLU A 109 7.83 9.45 -10.43
C GLU A 109 6.77 10.47 -10.87
N PHE A 110 5.65 10.58 -10.14
CA PHE A 110 4.63 11.62 -10.33
C PHE A 110 5.00 12.97 -9.71
N GLY A 111 6.17 13.08 -9.08
CA GLY A 111 6.70 14.32 -8.52
C GLY A 111 6.17 14.70 -7.15
N PHE A 112 5.65 13.74 -6.37
CA PHE A 112 5.26 13.98 -4.99
C PHE A 112 6.47 14.10 -4.06
N ASN A 113 6.31 14.92 -3.01
CA ASN A 113 7.21 14.92 -1.85
C ASN A 113 6.68 13.91 -0.84
N VAL A 114 7.30 12.72 -0.75
CA VAL A 114 6.78 11.59 0.02
C VAL A 114 7.50 11.41 1.33
N ASP A 115 6.73 11.40 2.43
CA ASP A 115 7.17 10.93 3.75
C ASP A 115 6.59 9.55 4.05
N ILE A 116 7.35 8.70 4.76
CA ILE A 116 6.87 7.40 5.23
C ILE A 116 6.96 7.37 6.76
N TYR A 117 5.89 6.94 7.42
CA TYR A 117 5.86 6.68 8.85
C TYR A 117 5.44 5.25 9.14
N ASP A 118 6.29 4.52 9.82
CA ASP A 118 6.02 3.17 10.30
C ASP A 118 6.68 2.96 11.67
N PRO A 119 5.92 2.83 12.77
CA PRO A 119 6.47 2.63 14.10
C PRO A 119 7.00 1.20 14.34
N GLU A 120 6.56 0.21 13.54
CA GLU A 120 7.01 -1.18 13.65
C GLU A 120 8.35 -1.41 12.93
N ALA A 121 8.67 -0.58 11.94
CA ALA A 121 9.88 -0.72 11.15
C ALA A 121 11.10 -0.15 11.89
N ASP A 122 12.14 -0.95 12.05
CA ASP A 122 13.42 -0.49 12.58
C ASP A 122 14.07 0.53 11.62
N PRO A 123 14.50 1.71 12.10
CA PRO A 123 15.05 2.75 11.22
C PRO A 123 16.33 2.35 10.48
N GLU A 124 17.24 1.60 11.14
CA GLU A 124 18.51 1.19 10.52
C GLU A 124 18.28 0.13 9.44
N VAL A 125 17.38 -0.82 9.72
CA VAL A 125 16.95 -1.84 8.75
C VAL A 125 16.22 -1.18 7.58
N PHE A 126 15.39 -0.17 7.84
CA PHE A 126 14.67 0.57 6.80
C PHE A 126 15.62 1.26 5.82
N VAL A 127 16.62 2.00 6.36
CA VAL A 127 17.63 2.67 5.52
C VAL A 127 18.46 1.66 4.74
N LYS A 128 18.84 0.55 5.36
CA LYS A 128 19.62 -0.51 4.71
C LYS A 128 18.83 -1.17 3.56
N GLU A 129 17.54 -1.39 3.73
CA GLU A 129 16.69 -2.07 2.74
C GLU A 129 16.29 -1.14 1.59
N TYR A 130 15.98 0.13 1.90
CA TYR A 130 15.36 1.04 0.93
C TYR A 130 16.25 2.22 0.48
N GLY A 131 17.33 2.51 1.22
CA GLY A 131 18.30 3.54 0.85
C GLY A 131 17.89 4.98 1.19
N PHE A 132 16.79 5.19 1.91
CA PHE A 132 16.32 6.49 2.40
C PHE A 132 15.73 6.39 3.82
N GLU A 133 15.51 7.51 4.47
CA GLU A 133 15.00 7.56 5.86
C GLU A 133 13.47 7.62 5.89
N LYS A 134 12.88 7.03 6.95
CA LYS A 134 11.48 7.23 7.31
C LYS A 134 11.34 8.23 8.45
N LEU A 135 10.15 8.76 8.67
CA LEU A 135 9.87 9.61 9.81
C LEU A 135 10.01 8.83 11.14
N GLY A 136 10.72 9.39 12.09
CA GLY A 136 10.81 8.84 13.45
C GLY A 136 9.53 9.04 14.26
N LYS A 137 8.76 10.09 13.95
CA LYS A 137 7.47 10.41 14.57
C LYS A 137 6.61 11.24 13.63
N LEU A 138 5.30 11.15 13.79
CA LEU A 138 4.37 12.08 13.17
C LEU A 138 4.50 13.48 13.80
N THR A 139 4.40 14.49 12.98
CA THR A 139 4.44 15.90 13.36
C THR A 139 3.10 16.57 13.01
N ASN A 140 2.97 17.87 13.28
CA ASN A 140 1.80 18.65 12.88
C ASN A 140 1.83 19.05 11.37
N LYS A 141 2.71 18.43 10.57
CA LYS A 141 2.75 18.63 9.12
C LYS A 141 1.47 18.06 8.52
N GLN A 142 0.85 18.84 7.66
CA GLN A 142 -0.32 18.42 6.87
C GLN A 142 0.12 18.05 5.46
N TYR A 143 -0.62 17.13 4.85
CA TYR A 143 -0.30 16.51 3.56
C TYR A 143 -1.48 16.65 2.60
N ASP A 144 -1.19 16.75 1.32
CA ASP A 144 -2.20 16.69 0.26
C ASP A 144 -2.80 15.28 0.15
N VAL A 145 -2.00 14.27 0.46
CA VAL A 145 -2.39 12.86 0.39
C VAL A 145 -1.91 12.10 1.62
N VAL A 146 -2.80 11.29 2.20
CA VAL A 146 -2.45 10.29 3.23
C VAL A 146 -2.83 8.91 2.72
N ILE A 147 -1.88 7.97 2.70
CA ILE A 147 -2.09 6.59 2.26
C ILE A 147 -1.91 5.66 3.44
N LEU A 148 -2.96 4.95 3.84
CA LEU A 148 -2.83 3.83 4.77
C LEU A 148 -2.46 2.59 3.97
N ALA A 149 -1.16 2.30 3.87
CA ALA A 149 -0.63 1.16 3.12
C ALA A 149 -0.64 -0.14 3.94
N VAL A 150 -0.35 -0.05 5.26
CA VAL A 150 -0.34 -1.19 6.18
C VAL A 150 -1.18 -0.86 7.42
N SER A 151 -2.10 -1.73 7.78
CA SER A 151 -3.10 -1.50 8.82
C SER A 151 -2.59 -1.89 10.22
N HIS A 152 -1.49 -1.26 10.70
CA HIS A 152 -1.01 -1.49 12.06
C HIS A 152 -2.06 -1.10 13.10
N THR A 153 -2.16 -1.89 14.15
CA THR A 153 -3.15 -1.67 15.23
C THR A 153 -2.99 -0.29 15.88
N CYS A 154 -1.76 0.22 15.98
CA CYS A 154 -1.46 1.53 16.54
C CYS A 154 -2.07 2.68 15.73
N PHE A 155 -2.31 2.51 14.43
CA PHE A 155 -2.94 3.53 13.59
C PHE A 155 -4.43 3.77 13.89
N LYS A 156 -5.08 2.91 14.68
CA LYS A 156 -6.45 3.17 15.17
C LYS A 156 -6.57 4.47 15.97
N ALA A 157 -5.47 4.89 16.60
CA ALA A 157 -5.42 6.14 17.37
C ALA A 157 -5.16 7.38 16.48
N ILE A 158 -4.91 7.20 15.20
CA ILE A 158 -4.62 8.30 14.25
C ILE A 158 -5.88 8.58 13.46
N ASN A 159 -6.30 9.85 13.43
CA ASN A 159 -7.32 10.32 12.51
C ASN A 159 -6.63 10.86 11.25
N PRO A 160 -6.72 10.18 10.08
CA PRO A 160 -6.06 10.65 8.88
C PRO A 160 -6.49 12.04 8.41
N LYS A 161 -7.74 12.44 8.72
CA LYS A 161 -8.27 13.77 8.35
C LYS A 161 -7.51 14.92 9.04
N GLU A 162 -6.95 14.68 10.23
CA GLU A 162 -6.14 15.68 10.94
C GLU A 162 -4.74 15.89 10.33
N LEU A 163 -4.30 14.92 9.53
CA LEU A 163 -3.02 14.97 8.81
C LEU A 163 -3.15 15.58 7.41
N LEU A 164 -4.36 15.97 6.98
CA LEU A 164 -4.61 16.50 5.66
C LEU A 164 -4.68 18.03 5.66
N VAL A 165 -4.23 18.61 4.56
CA VAL A 165 -4.62 19.97 4.17
C VAL A 165 -6.12 20.00 3.81
N GLU A 166 -6.70 21.20 3.67
CA GLU A 166 -8.06 21.37 3.16
C GLU A 166 -8.21 20.68 1.79
N GLU A 167 -9.26 19.88 1.62
CA GLU A 167 -9.51 19.06 0.44
C GLU A 167 -8.38 18.05 0.13
N GLY A 168 -7.68 17.56 1.14
CA GLY A 168 -6.70 16.48 0.98
C GLY A 168 -7.38 15.13 0.71
N VAL A 169 -6.61 14.16 0.22
CA VAL A 169 -7.09 12.84 -0.18
C VAL A 169 -6.57 11.76 0.77
N VAL A 170 -7.46 10.90 1.27
CA VAL A 170 -7.06 9.65 1.95
C VAL A 170 -7.26 8.47 1.02
N PHE A 171 -6.24 7.63 0.90
CA PHE A 171 -6.35 6.31 0.29
C PHE A 171 -6.11 5.24 1.36
N ASP A 172 -7.16 4.49 1.72
CA ASP A 172 -7.09 3.40 2.68
C ASP A 172 -7.08 2.06 1.95
N VAL A 173 -5.89 1.48 1.78
CA VAL A 173 -5.69 0.27 0.96
C VAL A 173 -6.55 -0.91 1.38
N LYS A 174 -6.78 -1.06 2.69
CA LYS A 174 -7.53 -2.22 3.24
C LYS A 174 -8.93 -1.90 3.73
N GLY A 175 -9.36 -0.63 3.71
CA GLY A 175 -10.61 -0.21 4.31
C GLY A 175 -10.60 -0.31 5.84
N PHE A 176 -9.50 0.01 6.45
CA PHE A 176 -9.29 -0.08 7.90
C PHE A 176 -10.12 0.94 8.68
N TYR A 177 -10.20 2.18 8.18
CA TYR A 177 -10.97 3.25 8.82
C TYR A 177 -12.46 3.22 8.49
N GLN A 178 -12.87 2.55 7.40
CA GLN A 178 -14.26 2.43 6.96
C GLN A 178 -14.99 3.79 6.80
N ASP A 179 -14.26 4.84 6.42
CA ASP A 179 -14.82 6.19 6.21
C ASP A 179 -15.26 6.34 4.75
N PRO A 180 -16.54 6.65 4.45
CA PRO A 180 -17.06 6.70 3.08
C PRO A 180 -16.40 7.76 2.18
N ASP A 181 -15.74 8.76 2.77
CA ASP A 181 -15.05 9.81 2.02
C ASP A 181 -13.65 9.36 1.52
N PHE A 182 -13.15 8.21 1.99
CA PHE A 182 -11.83 7.72 1.62
C PHE A 182 -11.87 6.90 0.31
N LEU A 183 -10.75 6.91 -0.41
CA LEU A 183 -10.54 6.00 -1.52
C LEU A 183 -10.12 4.62 -0.99
N TYR A 184 -10.51 3.58 -1.68
CA TYR A 184 -10.20 2.18 -1.34
C TYR A 184 -9.77 1.37 -2.57
N LEU A 185 -9.15 0.18 -2.31
CA LEU A 185 -9.00 -0.85 -3.34
C LEU A 185 -10.34 -1.54 -3.67
#